data_3e6bbbfb1197ebba86034badd0163cb6
#
_entry.id   3e6bbbfb1197ebba86034badd0163cb6
#
_cell.length_a   1.000
_cell.length_b   1.000
_cell.length_c   1.000
_cell.angle_alpha   90.00
_cell.angle_beta   90.00
_cell.angle_gamma   90.00
#
_symmetry.space_group_name_H-M   'P 1'
#
loop_
_entity.id
_entity.type
_entity.pdbx_description
1 polymer ?
#
loop_
_entity_poly.entity_id
_entity_poly.type
_entity_poly.pdbx_seq_one_letter_code
_entity_poly.pdbx_strand_id
1 'polypeptide(L)'
;MSIRRYALAALASAVFAGSAIAKDYELLNVSYDPTRELYQQYNAEFIQHWQAAHPGDKVKIQQSHGGSGKQARAVIDGLRADVVTLALAGDIDEVAKLGKTLPEDWQKRLPQASTPYTSTIVFLVRKGNPKGIKDWGDLIKPDVSVITPNPKTSGGARWNFLAAWAYGLKAGGSEEKAKEYVQTLFKHVPVLDTGARGSTITFVNNGQGDVLLAWENEAFLALKEDGGGDKFEIVVPSLSILAEPPVAVVDKNAEKKGNTAIATEYLKHLYSPAGQKIAAENFYRPRDEKVAAEFGKQFPKLDLVTIDKDFGGWKTAQPKFFNDGGVFDQIYQAQ
;
A
#
# COMPACT_ATOMS: atom_id res chain seq x y z
N MET A 1 -81.77 35.13 -10.57
CA MET A 1 -80.36 35.57 -10.60
C MET A 1 -79.58 34.73 -9.60
N SER A 2 -78.84 33.77 -10.05
CA SER A 2 -78.15 32.81 -9.22
C SER A 2 -76.64 33.12 -9.24
N ILE A 3 -76.08 33.43 -8.10
CA ILE A 3 -74.65 33.68 -7.94
C ILE A 3 -73.95 32.37 -7.57
N ARG A 4 -73.17 31.80 -8.50
CA ARG A 4 -72.32 30.64 -8.28
C ARG A 4 -71.08 31.06 -7.46
N ARG A 5 -70.91 30.48 -6.30
CA ARG A 5 -69.69 30.57 -5.48
C ARG A 5 -68.70 29.48 -5.95
N TYR A 6 -67.55 29.87 -6.49
CA TYR A 6 -66.41 28.98 -6.74
C TYR A 6 -65.58 28.90 -5.47
N ALA A 7 -65.54 27.70 -4.88
CA ALA A 7 -64.58 27.38 -3.82
C ALA A 7 -63.28 26.94 -4.47
N LEU A 8 -62.19 27.73 -4.34
CA LEU A 8 -60.83 27.28 -4.65
C LEU A 8 -60.34 26.39 -3.49
N ALA A 9 -60.15 25.11 -3.77
CA ALA A 9 -59.43 24.20 -2.88
C ALA A 9 -57.93 24.33 -3.21
N ALA A 10 -57.17 24.99 -2.35
CA ALA A 10 -55.71 25.01 -2.42
C ALA A 10 -55.18 23.69 -1.80
N LEU A 11 -54.69 22.79 -2.67
CA LEU A 11 -53.93 21.61 -2.21
C LEU A 11 -52.53 22.08 -1.76
N ALA A 12 -52.32 22.15 -0.48
CA ALA A 12 -50.98 22.32 0.10
C ALA A 12 -50.24 20.97 0.01
N SER A 13 -49.40 20.81 -1.00
CA SER A 13 -48.45 19.70 -1.09
C SER A 13 -47.36 19.91 -0.01
N ALA A 14 -47.54 19.28 1.15
CA ALA A 14 -46.50 19.20 2.14
C ALA A 14 -45.38 18.29 1.59
N VAL A 15 -44.31 18.87 1.09
CA VAL A 15 -43.06 18.18 0.80
C VAL A 15 -42.47 17.82 2.16
N PHE A 16 -42.67 16.58 2.59
CA PHE A 16 -41.90 16.00 3.67
C PHE A 16 -40.45 15.86 3.18
N ALA A 17 -39.64 16.91 3.33
CA ALA A 17 -38.21 16.78 3.34
C ALA A 17 -37.87 15.91 4.58
N GLY A 18 -37.74 14.61 4.34
CA GLY A 18 -37.24 13.71 5.38
C GLY A 18 -35.90 14.24 5.83
N SER A 19 -35.84 14.82 7.01
CA SER A 19 -34.59 15.19 7.66
C SER A 19 -33.80 13.88 7.83
N ALA A 20 -32.80 13.67 6.99
CA ALA A 20 -31.85 12.57 7.20
C ALA A 20 -31.28 12.74 8.60
N ILE A 21 -31.49 11.76 9.47
CA ILE A 21 -30.93 11.80 10.81
C ILE A 21 -29.41 11.74 10.65
N ALA A 22 -28.73 12.78 11.13
CA ALA A 22 -27.28 12.84 11.15
C ALA A 22 -26.70 11.66 11.91
N LYS A 23 -25.65 11.06 11.38
CA LYS A 23 -25.01 9.87 11.96
C LYS A 23 -23.57 10.17 12.38
N ASP A 24 -23.13 9.48 13.40
CA ASP A 24 -21.75 9.48 13.84
C ASP A 24 -21.08 8.19 13.36
N TYR A 25 -20.03 8.34 12.56
CA TYR A 25 -19.24 7.23 12.02
C TYR A 25 -17.83 7.22 12.62
N GLU A 26 -17.38 6.05 13.00
CA GLU A 26 -16.01 5.81 13.41
C GLU A 26 -15.46 4.62 12.61
N LEU A 27 -14.59 4.91 11.63
CA LEU A 27 -13.95 3.91 10.79
C LEU A 27 -12.54 3.62 11.29
N LEU A 28 -12.11 2.37 11.17
CA LEU A 28 -10.73 1.95 11.34
C LEU A 28 -10.18 1.46 10.01
N ASN A 29 -9.17 2.17 9.49
CA ASN A 29 -8.35 1.71 8.38
C ASN A 29 -7.09 1.03 8.92
N VAL A 30 -6.93 -0.25 8.63
CA VAL A 30 -5.72 -1.02 8.95
C VAL A 30 -4.85 -1.10 7.71
N SER A 31 -3.68 -0.44 7.76
CA SER A 31 -2.81 -0.22 6.62
C SER A 31 -1.37 -0.65 6.89
N TYR A 32 -0.52 -0.58 5.88
CA TYR A 32 0.90 -0.84 6.00
C TYR A 32 1.71 0.46 6.07
N ASP A 33 2.96 0.37 6.51
CA ASP A 33 3.76 1.53 6.91
C ASP A 33 3.90 2.65 5.86
N PRO A 34 4.21 2.39 4.58
CA PRO A 34 4.45 3.44 3.59
C PRO A 34 3.25 4.35 3.28
N THR A 35 2.04 4.03 3.73
CA THR A 35 0.82 4.79 3.43
C THR A 35 0.46 5.85 4.48
N ARG A 36 1.28 6.06 5.51
CA ARG A 36 0.94 6.96 6.63
C ARG A 36 0.55 8.35 6.16
N GLU A 37 1.39 8.98 5.38
CA GLU A 37 1.23 10.34 4.88
C GLU A 37 0.07 10.43 3.88
N LEU A 38 -0.05 9.42 3.00
CA LEU A 38 -1.15 9.31 2.05
C LEU A 38 -2.50 9.32 2.77
N TYR A 39 -2.70 8.43 3.74
CA TYR A 39 -3.99 8.33 4.42
C TYR A 39 -4.24 9.48 5.39
N GLN A 40 -3.23 10.13 5.92
CA GLN A 40 -3.40 11.37 6.67
C GLN A 40 -4.05 12.47 5.81
N GLN A 41 -3.56 12.66 4.59
CA GLN A 41 -4.11 13.63 3.65
C GLN A 41 -5.45 13.16 3.08
N TYR A 42 -5.55 11.90 2.68
CA TYR A 42 -6.74 11.32 2.09
C TYR A 42 -7.95 11.34 3.03
N ASN A 43 -7.76 11.04 4.31
CA ASN A 43 -8.85 11.03 5.28
C ASN A 43 -9.50 12.42 5.44
N ALA A 44 -8.70 13.47 5.42
CA ALA A 44 -9.23 14.84 5.51
C ALA A 44 -10.10 15.17 4.28
N GLU A 45 -9.65 14.79 3.10
CA GLU A 45 -10.40 14.98 1.84
C GLU A 45 -11.67 14.11 1.82
N PHE A 46 -11.57 12.83 2.18
CA PHE A 46 -12.72 11.93 2.20
C PHE A 46 -13.82 12.40 3.18
N ILE A 47 -13.45 12.92 4.35
CA ILE A 47 -14.43 13.46 5.30
C ILE A 47 -15.22 14.60 4.65
N GLN A 48 -14.56 15.50 3.94
CA GLN A 48 -15.24 16.60 3.22
C GLN A 48 -16.14 16.05 2.11
N HIS A 49 -15.66 15.08 1.33
CA HIS A 49 -16.43 14.41 0.29
C HIS A 49 -17.72 13.77 0.86
N TRP A 50 -17.59 12.99 1.94
CA TRP A 50 -18.73 12.33 2.57
C TRP A 50 -19.75 13.34 3.11
N GLN A 51 -19.28 14.35 3.85
CA GLN A 51 -20.14 15.35 4.47
C GLN A 51 -20.84 16.26 3.47
N ALA A 52 -20.27 16.47 2.28
CA ALA A 52 -20.94 17.17 1.20
C ALA A 52 -22.20 16.43 0.71
N ALA A 53 -22.15 15.12 0.66
CA ALA A 53 -23.28 14.26 0.28
C ALA A 53 -24.22 13.93 1.47
N HIS A 54 -23.72 14.00 2.70
CA HIS A 54 -24.43 13.64 3.94
C HIS A 54 -24.29 14.76 4.97
N PRO A 55 -24.97 15.91 4.77
CA PRO A 55 -24.86 17.05 5.69
C PRO A 55 -25.29 16.68 7.11
N GLY A 56 -24.45 17.03 8.08
CA GLY A 56 -24.66 16.76 9.48
C GLY A 56 -24.01 15.50 10.02
N ASP A 57 -23.59 14.57 9.16
CA ASP A 57 -22.85 13.38 9.58
C ASP A 57 -21.50 13.79 10.19
N LYS A 58 -21.11 13.12 11.27
CA LYS A 58 -19.77 13.24 11.85
C LYS A 58 -18.96 11.99 11.49
N VAL A 59 -17.78 12.20 10.96
CA VAL A 59 -16.90 11.11 10.52
C VAL A 59 -15.55 11.24 11.22
N LYS A 60 -15.15 10.16 11.88
CA LYS A 60 -13.83 9.99 12.46
C LYS A 60 -13.17 8.78 11.82
N ILE A 61 -11.96 8.94 11.29
CA ILE A 61 -11.21 7.86 10.69
C ILE A 61 -9.95 7.63 11.51
N GLN A 62 -9.87 6.44 12.09
CA GLN A 62 -8.69 5.97 12.82
C GLN A 62 -7.81 5.17 11.87
N GLN A 63 -6.51 5.18 12.12
CA GLN A 63 -5.53 4.44 11.34
C GLN A 63 -4.66 3.57 12.24
N SER A 64 -4.38 2.34 11.75
CA SER A 64 -3.34 1.48 12.28
C SER A 64 -2.32 1.23 11.18
N HIS A 65 -1.04 1.49 11.45
CA HIS A 65 0.05 1.28 10.52
C HIS A 65 1.10 0.34 11.10
N GLY A 66 1.70 -0.49 10.25
CA GLY A 66 2.74 -1.43 10.62
C GLY A 66 3.15 -2.29 9.43
N GLY A 67 3.94 -3.32 9.66
CA GLY A 67 4.23 -4.32 8.63
C GLY A 67 2.94 -4.99 8.16
N SER A 68 2.74 -5.12 6.84
CA SER A 68 1.47 -5.56 6.24
C SER A 68 1.02 -6.94 6.74
N GLY A 69 1.90 -7.93 6.79
CA GLY A 69 1.57 -9.25 7.34
C GLY A 69 1.23 -9.21 8.83
N LYS A 70 1.91 -8.35 9.62
CA LYS A 70 1.56 -8.12 11.03
C LYS A 70 0.17 -7.50 11.17
N GLN A 71 -0.19 -6.55 10.29
CA GLN A 71 -1.50 -5.91 10.27
C GLN A 71 -2.60 -6.89 9.87
N ALA A 72 -2.37 -7.72 8.83
CA ALA A 72 -3.29 -8.80 8.45
C ALA A 72 -3.55 -9.74 9.63
N ARG A 73 -2.49 -10.16 10.33
CA ARG A 73 -2.59 -11.03 11.50
C ARG A 73 -3.43 -10.38 12.61
N ALA A 74 -3.23 -9.12 12.90
CA ALA A 74 -4.02 -8.39 13.90
C ALA A 74 -5.53 -8.41 13.57
N VAL A 75 -5.90 -8.27 12.29
CA VAL A 75 -7.31 -8.35 11.85
C VAL A 75 -7.84 -9.78 11.99
N ILE A 76 -7.06 -10.80 11.63
CA ILE A 76 -7.42 -12.22 11.82
C ILE A 76 -7.65 -12.51 13.30
N ASP A 77 -6.82 -11.98 14.17
CA ASP A 77 -6.87 -12.17 15.63
C ASP A 77 -7.94 -11.28 16.32
N GLY A 78 -8.71 -10.52 15.56
CA GLY A 78 -9.92 -9.82 16.04
C GLY A 78 -9.87 -8.29 16.07
N LEU A 79 -8.84 -7.64 15.53
CA LEU A 79 -8.84 -6.19 15.35
C LEU A 79 -9.99 -5.79 14.40
N ARG A 80 -10.92 -4.98 14.90
CA ARG A 80 -12.18 -4.65 14.19
C ARG A 80 -11.96 -3.55 13.13
N ALA A 81 -11.13 -3.84 12.11
CA ALA A 81 -10.98 -2.97 10.96
C ALA A 81 -12.28 -2.87 10.15
N ASP A 82 -12.62 -1.69 9.67
CA ASP A 82 -13.68 -1.49 8.67
C ASP A 82 -13.14 -1.73 7.25
N VAL A 83 -11.93 -1.29 7.02
CA VAL A 83 -11.21 -1.50 5.76
C VAL A 83 -9.77 -1.94 6.04
N VAL A 84 -9.22 -2.71 5.12
CA VAL A 84 -7.80 -3.05 5.06
C VAL A 84 -7.21 -2.47 3.77
N THR A 85 -6.06 -1.83 3.88
CA THR A 85 -5.32 -1.22 2.77
C THR A 85 -3.87 -1.68 2.89
N LEU A 86 -3.62 -2.93 2.47
CA LEU A 86 -2.38 -3.65 2.75
C LEU A 86 -1.40 -3.62 1.58
N ALA A 87 -0.18 -4.11 1.78
CA ALA A 87 0.88 -4.02 0.80
C ALA A 87 0.71 -5.00 -0.37
N LEU A 88 -0.01 -6.10 -0.19
CA LEU A 88 -0.12 -7.17 -1.18
C LEU A 88 -1.40 -7.99 -0.99
N ALA A 89 -1.89 -8.56 -2.10
CA ALA A 89 -3.14 -9.31 -2.10
C ALA A 89 -3.09 -10.56 -1.22
N GLY A 90 -1.94 -11.23 -1.11
CA GLY A 90 -1.80 -12.41 -0.24
C GLY A 90 -2.14 -12.13 1.23
N ASP A 91 -1.84 -10.95 1.74
CA ASP A 91 -2.18 -10.59 3.12
C ASP A 91 -3.71 -10.42 3.31
N ILE A 92 -4.43 -9.87 2.33
CA ILE A 92 -5.89 -9.77 2.37
C ILE A 92 -6.54 -11.14 2.13
N ASP A 93 -5.96 -11.98 1.26
CA ASP A 93 -6.41 -13.37 1.07
C ASP A 93 -6.35 -14.16 2.40
N GLU A 94 -5.31 -13.96 3.21
CA GLU A 94 -5.22 -14.56 4.55
C GLU A 94 -6.32 -14.04 5.47
N VAL A 95 -6.61 -12.74 5.47
CA VAL A 95 -7.73 -12.17 6.25
C VAL A 95 -9.06 -12.78 5.80
N ALA A 96 -9.29 -12.94 4.50
CA ALA A 96 -10.49 -13.56 3.96
C ALA A 96 -10.60 -15.02 4.38
N LYS A 97 -9.55 -15.79 4.19
CA LYS A 97 -9.53 -17.24 4.41
C LYS A 97 -9.55 -17.63 5.89
N LEU A 98 -8.71 -17.00 6.70
CA LEU A 98 -8.52 -17.33 8.11
C LEU A 98 -9.47 -16.51 9.02
N GLY A 99 -9.57 -15.21 8.79
CA GLY A 99 -10.47 -14.32 9.53
C GLY A 99 -11.93 -14.50 9.17
N LYS A 100 -12.23 -14.93 7.94
CA LYS A 100 -13.60 -15.13 7.41
C LYS A 100 -14.49 -13.90 7.57
N THR A 101 -13.89 -12.71 7.49
CA THR A 101 -14.56 -11.42 7.72
C THR A 101 -14.89 -10.69 6.43
N LEU A 102 -14.34 -11.12 5.30
CA LEU A 102 -14.66 -10.68 3.94
C LEU A 102 -14.65 -11.89 2.99
N PRO A 103 -15.27 -11.81 1.80
CA PRO A 103 -15.31 -12.93 0.85
C PRO A 103 -13.96 -13.11 0.14
N GLU A 104 -13.69 -14.33 -0.34
CA GLU A 104 -12.44 -14.66 -1.03
C GLU A 104 -12.30 -14.01 -2.42
N ASP A 105 -13.40 -13.57 -3.03
CA ASP A 105 -13.41 -12.87 -4.32
C ASP A 105 -13.40 -11.34 -4.18
N TRP A 106 -12.94 -10.83 -3.06
CA TRP A 106 -12.88 -9.40 -2.70
C TRP A 106 -12.20 -8.52 -3.77
N GLN A 107 -11.20 -9.05 -4.50
CA GLN A 107 -10.50 -8.31 -5.56
C GLN A 107 -11.39 -7.89 -6.73
N LYS A 108 -12.53 -8.57 -6.94
CA LYS A 108 -13.46 -8.26 -8.02
C LYS A 108 -14.36 -7.04 -7.75
N ARG A 109 -14.33 -6.51 -6.53
CA ARG A 109 -15.27 -5.47 -6.10
C ARG A 109 -14.92 -4.07 -6.55
N LEU A 110 -13.64 -3.80 -6.79
CA LEU A 110 -13.12 -2.50 -7.20
C LEU A 110 -12.26 -2.64 -8.46
N PRO A 111 -12.08 -1.56 -9.22
CA PRO A 111 -11.26 -1.59 -10.44
C PRO A 111 -9.82 -2.05 -10.19
N GLN A 112 -9.16 -2.53 -11.25
CA GLN A 112 -7.74 -2.92 -11.20
C GLN A 112 -7.44 -3.97 -10.12
N ALA A 113 -8.32 -4.98 -9.97
CA ALA A 113 -8.23 -5.99 -8.91
C ALA A 113 -8.14 -5.37 -7.50
N SER A 114 -8.91 -4.32 -7.25
CA SER A 114 -8.96 -3.55 -6.00
C SER A 114 -7.64 -2.87 -5.64
N THR A 115 -6.85 -2.46 -6.65
CA THR A 115 -5.56 -1.77 -6.47
C THR A 115 -5.64 -0.33 -7.00
N PRO A 116 -5.90 0.66 -6.14
CA PRO A 116 -6.16 2.05 -6.58
C PRO A 116 -4.92 2.80 -7.04
N TYR A 117 -3.73 2.39 -6.66
CA TYR A 117 -2.44 2.98 -7.03
C TYR A 117 -1.37 1.91 -7.05
N THR A 118 -0.20 2.24 -7.59
CA THR A 118 0.96 1.34 -7.62
C THR A 118 2.21 2.01 -7.09
N SER A 119 3.24 1.22 -6.88
CA SER A 119 4.58 1.67 -6.52
C SER A 119 5.61 0.72 -7.12
N THR A 120 6.85 0.91 -6.77
CA THR A 120 7.95 0.02 -7.14
C THR A 120 9.05 0.10 -6.11
N ILE A 121 10.11 -0.69 -6.28
CA ILE A 121 11.27 -0.70 -5.40
C ILE A 121 12.41 0.05 -6.06
N VAL A 122 13.02 0.95 -5.31
CA VAL A 122 14.21 1.72 -5.69
C VAL A 122 15.25 1.60 -4.59
N PHE A 123 16.44 2.12 -4.82
CA PHE A 123 17.49 2.19 -3.81
C PHE A 123 17.61 3.62 -3.30
N LEU A 124 17.59 3.78 -1.98
CA LEU A 124 17.99 5.03 -1.34
C LEU A 124 19.42 4.86 -0.85
N VAL A 125 20.32 5.74 -1.30
CA VAL A 125 21.74 5.70 -0.95
C VAL A 125 22.18 7.00 -0.30
N ARG A 126 23.34 6.99 0.36
CA ARG A 126 23.96 8.20 0.92
C ARG A 126 24.31 9.18 -0.20
N LYS A 127 24.25 10.47 0.08
CA LYS A 127 24.56 11.52 -0.88
C LYS A 127 25.95 11.34 -1.51
N GLY A 128 26.02 11.51 -2.82
CA GLY A 128 27.25 11.27 -3.58
C GLY A 128 27.57 9.80 -3.83
N ASN A 129 26.68 8.90 -3.39
CA ASN A 129 26.77 7.46 -3.63
C ASN A 129 28.19 6.88 -3.38
N PRO A 130 28.72 6.96 -2.15
CA PRO A 130 30.12 6.65 -1.87
C PRO A 130 30.52 5.19 -2.16
N LYS A 131 29.53 4.27 -2.22
CA LYS A 131 29.73 2.87 -2.58
C LYS A 131 29.57 2.60 -4.08
N GLY A 132 29.25 3.60 -4.88
CA GLY A 132 29.08 3.46 -6.33
C GLY A 132 28.00 2.46 -6.72
N ILE A 133 26.88 2.42 -5.97
CA ILE A 133 25.75 1.53 -6.20
C ILE A 133 24.96 2.03 -7.40
N LYS A 134 24.86 1.20 -8.45
CA LYS A 134 24.13 1.53 -9.68
C LYS A 134 22.99 0.54 -9.95
N ASP A 135 23.16 -0.70 -9.52
CA ASP A 135 22.21 -1.77 -9.77
C ASP A 135 22.31 -2.87 -8.71
N TRP A 136 21.42 -3.84 -8.76
CA TRP A 136 21.31 -4.99 -7.86
C TRP A 136 22.65 -5.74 -7.67
N GLY A 137 23.44 -5.89 -8.73
CA GLY A 137 24.76 -6.55 -8.65
C GLY A 137 25.75 -5.86 -7.71
N ASP A 138 25.58 -4.56 -7.48
CA ASP A 138 26.44 -3.80 -6.57
C ASP A 138 26.12 -4.06 -5.10
N LEU A 139 24.90 -4.58 -4.79
CA LEU A 139 24.44 -4.83 -3.43
C LEU A 139 25.12 -6.02 -2.75
N ILE A 140 25.78 -6.87 -3.53
CA ILE A 140 26.53 -8.05 -3.01
C ILE A 140 28.04 -7.85 -3.00
N LYS A 141 28.50 -6.60 -3.18
CA LYS A 141 29.93 -6.26 -2.98
C LYS A 141 30.32 -6.41 -1.50
N PRO A 142 31.51 -6.89 -1.17
CA PRO A 142 31.88 -7.25 0.21
C PRO A 142 31.74 -6.13 1.24
N ASP A 143 31.86 -4.89 0.82
CA ASP A 143 31.86 -3.69 1.67
C ASP A 143 30.53 -2.91 1.64
N VAL A 144 29.46 -3.51 1.11
CA VAL A 144 28.12 -2.90 1.03
C VAL A 144 27.22 -3.49 2.10
N SER A 145 26.60 -2.64 2.90
CA SER A 145 25.57 -3.01 3.90
C SER A 145 24.19 -2.58 3.43
N VAL A 146 23.28 -3.55 3.36
CA VAL A 146 21.92 -3.39 2.82
C VAL A 146 20.91 -3.36 3.95
N ILE A 147 20.00 -2.39 3.92
CA ILE A 147 18.84 -2.32 4.83
C ILE A 147 17.57 -2.71 4.07
N THR A 148 16.84 -3.65 4.62
CA THR A 148 15.52 -4.10 4.16
C THR A 148 14.75 -4.71 5.31
N PRO A 149 13.41 -4.59 5.37
CA PRO A 149 12.65 -5.18 6.46
C PRO A 149 12.48 -6.70 6.31
N ASN A 150 11.90 -7.32 7.33
CA ASN A 150 11.69 -8.77 7.39
C ASN A 150 10.51 -9.23 6.52
N PRO A 151 10.69 -10.10 5.53
CA PRO A 151 9.60 -10.63 4.70
C PRO A 151 8.53 -11.44 5.47
N LYS A 152 8.84 -11.92 6.67
CA LYS A 152 7.85 -12.63 7.50
C LYS A 152 6.78 -11.68 8.09
N THR A 153 7.09 -10.40 8.24
CA THR A 153 6.22 -9.41 8.89
C THR A 153 5.85 -8.23 8.00
N SER A 154 6.70 -7.91 7.03
CA SER A 154 6.57 -6.76 6.12
C SER A 154 6.20 -7.20 4.72
N GLY A 155 5.04 -6.75 4.23
CA GLY A 155 4.68 -6.90 2.82
C GLY A 155 5.61 -6.12 1.89
N GLY A 156 6.12 -4.96 2.34
CA GLY A 156 7.13 -4.20 1.60
C GLY A 156 8.40 -5.02 1.36
N ALA A 157 8.84 -5.77 2.36
CA ALA A 157 9.99 -6.66 2.24
C ALA A 157 9.77 -7.81 1.26
N ARG A 158 8.53 -8.30 1.13
CA ARG A 158 8.21 -9.33 0.12
C ARG A 158 8.37 -8.81 -1.30
N TRP A 159 7.95 -7.57 -1.56
CA TRP A 159 8.20 -6.91 -2.84
C TRP A 159 9.69 -6.68 -3.10
N ASN A 160 10.46 -6.24 -2.08
CA ASN A 160 11.92 -6.11 -2.18
C ASN A 160 12.58 -7.44 -2.55
N PHE A 161 12.19 -8.51 -1.86
CA PHE A 161 12.69 -9.87 -2.10
C PHE A 161 12.41 -10.35 -3.54
N LEU A 162 11.17 -10.16 -4.01
CA LEU A 162 10.77 -10.59 -5.34
C LEU A 162 11.47 -9.78 -6.45
N ALA A 163 11.72 -8.47 -6.23
CA ALA A 163 12.50 -7.66 -7.15
C ALA A 163 13.95 -8.17 -7.24
N ALA A 164 14.58 -8.45 -6.11
CA ALA A 164 15.92 -9.03 -6.03
C ALA A 164 15.98 -10.42 -6.69
N TRP A 165 14.97 -11.25 -6.45
CA TRP A 165 14.87 -12.57 -7.09
C TRP A 165 14.76 -12.48 -8.62
N ALA A 166 13.91 -11.56 -9.12
CA ALA A 166 13.74 -11.34 -10.56
C ALA A 166 15.05 -10.92 -11.23
N TYR A 167 15.81 -10.03 -10.57
CA TYR A 167 17.14 -9.67 -11.05
C TYR A 167 18.09 -10.88 -11.04
N GLY A 168 18.16 -11.64 -9.96
CA GLY A 168 19.00 -12.82 -9.85
C GLY A 168 18.66 -13.87 -10.91
N LEU A 169 17.37 -14.07 -11.20
CA LEU A 169 16.91 -14.97 -12.26
C LEU A 169 17.32 -14.47 -13.64
N LYS A 170 17.14 -13.19 -13.94
CA LYS A 170 17.53 -12.58 -15.23
C LYS A 170 19.05 -12.63 -15.44
N ALA A 171 19.83 -12.36 -14.42
CA ALA A 171 21.29 -12.33 -14.50
C ALA A 171 21.91 -13.74 -14.53
N GLY A 172 21.36 -14.68 -13.75
CA GLY A 172 21.90 -16.01 -13.57
C GLY A 172 21.29 -17.09 -14.47
N GLY A 173 20.10 -16.85 -15.03
CA GLY A 173 19.40 -17.74 -15.95
C GLY A 173 18.72 -18.95 -15.32
N SER A 174 18.75 -19.12 -13.99
CA SER A 174 18.04 -20.19 -13.28
C SER A 174 17.57 -19.79 -11.88
N GLU A 175 16.61 -20.53 -11.32
CA GLU A 175 16.12 -20.31 -9.94
C GLU A 175 17.21 -20.59 -8.89
N GLU A 176 18.11 -21.54 -9.13
CA GLU A 176 19.24 -21.81 -8.24
C GLU A 176 20.16 -20.58 -8.16
N LYS A 177 20.45 -19.95 -9.29
CA LYS A 177 21.27 -18.73 -9.35
C LYS A 177 20.54 -17.52 -8.71
N ALA A 178 19.22 -17.42 -8.89
CA ALA A 178 18.43 -16.42 -8.21
C ALA A 178 18.49 -16.62 -6.67
N LYS A 179 18.37 -17.86 -6.20
CA LYS A 179 18.49 -18.20 -4.78
C LYS A 179 19.88 -17.88 -4.23
N GLU A 180 20.96 -18.27 -4.94
CA GLU A 180 22.34 -17.94 -4.58
C GLU A 180 22.55 -16.42 -4.45
N TYR A 181 22.03 -15.65 -5.40
CA TYR A 181 22.10 -14.20 -5.40
C TYR A 181 21.39 -13.61 -4.19
N VAL A 182 20.12 -13.97 -3.97
CA VAL A 182 19.33 -13.42 -2.84
C VAL A 182 19.92 -13.86 -1.49
N GLN A 183 20.43 -15.11 -1.39
CA GLN A 183 21.13 -15.56 -0.19
C GLN A 183 22.37 -14.71 0.08
N THR A 184 23.15 -14.39 -0.95
CA THR A 184 24.32 -13.50 -0.80
C THR A 184 23.88 -12.11 -0.39
N LEU A 185 22.82 -11.55 -1.01
CA LEU A 185 22.26 -10.27 -0.62
C LEU A 185 21.89 -10.21 0.87
N PHE A 186 21.19 -11.23 1.38
CA PHE A 186 20.76 -11.26 2.77
C PHE A 186 21.91 -11.41 3.76
N LYS A 187 23.09 -11.92 3.37
CA LYS A 187 24.32 -11.88 4.17
C LYS A 187 24.83 -10.45 4.41
N HIS A 188 24.45 -9.51 3.56
CA HIS A 188 24.77 -8.09 3.69
C HIS A 188 23.72 -7.31 4.49
N VAL A 189 22.68 -7.97 5.00
CA VAL A 189 21.58 -7.35 5.75
C VAL A 189 21.82 -7.53 7.26
N PRO A 190 22.30 -6.50 7.97
CA PRO A 190 22.68 -6.61 9.38
C PRO A 190 21.48 -6.64 10.34
N VAL A 191 20.31 -6.13 9.90
CA VAL A 191 19.10 -6.03 10.72
C VAL A 191 17.86 -6.21 9.87
N LEU A 192 16.87 -6.93 10.38
CA LEU A 192 15.56 -7.12 9.78
C LEU A 192 14.47 -6.42 10.63
N ASP A 193 14.16 -5.20 10.27
CA ASP A 193 13.06 -4.44 10.91
C ASP A 193 11.69 -5.08 10.62
N THR A 194 10.73 -4.88 11.51
CA THR A 194 9.40 -5.49 11.37
C THR A 194 8.54 -4.91 10.24
N GLY A 195 8.89 -3.74 9.72
CA GLY A 195 8.17 -3.04 8.66
C GLY A 195 9.05 -2.03 7.91
N ALA A 196 8.56 -1.54 6.78
CA ALA A 196 9.30 -0.64 5.90
C ALA A 196 9.72 0.66 6.60
N ARG A 197 8.83 1.28 7.40
CA ARG A 197 9.16 2.49 8.16
C ARG A 197 10.27 2.25 9.19
N GLY A 198 10.33 1.07 9.81
CA GLY A 198 11.45 0.69 10.69
C GLY A 198 12.77 0.73 9.94
N SER A 199 12.84 0.13 8.76
CA SER A 199 14.05 0.14 7.91
C SER A 199 14.40 1.56 7.42
N THR A 200 13.42 2.39 7.11
CA THR A 200 13.66 3.80 6.80
C THR A 200 14.29 4.52 7.99
N ILE A 201 13.78 4.33 9.22
CA ILE A 201 14.35 4.90 10.44
C ILE A 201 15.76 4.38 10.68
N THR A 202 15.99 3.08 10.54
CA THR A 202 17.32 2.46 10.67
C THR A 202 18.32 3.08 9.72
N PHE A 203 17.94 3.28 8.46
CA PHE A 203 18.80 3.89 7.45
C PHE A 203 18.93 5.41 7.63
N VAL A 204 17.81 6.14 7.64
CA VAL A 204 17.80 7.62 7.59
C VAL A 204 18.22 8.23 8.93
N ASN A 205 17.58 7.81 10.04
CA ASN A 205 17.75 8.43 11.34
C ASN A 205 18.94 7.83 12.13
N ASN A 206 19.10 6.52 12.08
CA ASN A 206 20.15 5.84 12.84
C ASN A 206 21.48 5.74 12.07
N GLY A 207 21.50 6.14 10.79
CA GLY A 207 22.73 6.18 9.99
C GLY A 207 23.30 4.81 9.61
N GLN A 208 22.52 3.72 9.75
CA GLN A 208 22.98 2.36 9.45
C GLN A 208 22.83 2.00 7.97
N GLY A 209 23.76 1.21 7.46
CA GLY A 209 23.76 0.71 6.10
C GLY A 209 24.19 1.73 5.03
N ASP A 210 24.54 1.23 3.87
CA ASP A 210 24.96 1.98 2.70
C ASP A 210 23.83 2.21 1.70
N VAL A 211 22.86 1.28 1.68
CA VAL A 211 21.71 1.29 0.79
C VAL A 211 20.46 0.76 1.50
N LEU A 212 19.34 1.43 1.28
CA LEU A 212 18.02 0.97 1.68
C LEU A 212 17.25 0.50 0.44
N LEU A 213 16.77 -0.73 0.46
CA LEU A 213 15.75 -1.18 -0.49
C LEU A 213 14.41 -0.55 -0.07
N ALA A 214 13.99 0.47 -0.79
CA ALA A 214 12.86 1.30 -0.41
C ALA A 214 11.71 1.18 -1.42
N TRP A 215 10.50 1.30 -0.91
CA TRP A 215 9.38 1.69 -1.77
C TRP A 215 9.65 3.09 -2.33
N GLU A 216 9.29 3.30 -3.58
CA GLU A 216 9.55 4.56 -4.29
C GLU A 216 9.01 5.77 -3.52
N ASN A 217 7.80 5.68 -2.97
CA ASN A 217 7.23 6.76 -2.18
C ASN A 217 8.02 7.05 -0.88
N GLU A 218 8.51 6.03 -0.17
CA GLU A 218 9.33 6.22 1.03
C GLU A 218 10.66 6.92 0.68
N ALA A 219 11.27 6.53 -0.44
CA ALA A 219 12.50 7.17 -0.91
C ALA A 219 12.29 8.65 -1.24
N PHE A 220 11.21 8.99 -1.94
CA PHE A 220 10.87 10.39 -2.23
C PHE A 220 10.52 11.19 -0.97
N LEU A 221 9.81 10.59 -0.03
CA LEU A 221 9.51 11.23 1.26
C LEU A 221 10.80 11.53 2.03
N ALA A 222 11.75 10.58 2.07
CA ALA A 222 13.05 10.80 2.71
C ALA A 222 13.84 11.96 2.08
N LEU A 223 13.74 12.15 0.76
CA LEU A 223 14.35 13.32 0.09
C LEU A 223 13.62 14.64 0.38
N LYS A 224 12.32 14.58 0.62
CA LYS A 224 11.47 15.75 0.89
C LYS A 224 11.59 16.25 2.33
N GLU A 225 11.95 15.38 3.27
CA GLU A 225 12.22 15.76 4.66
C GLU A 225 13.35 16.79 4.75
N ASP A 226 13.37 17.58 5.83
CA ASP A 226 14.28 18.69 6.01
C ASP A 226 15.76 18.26 5.86
N GLY A 227 16.43 18.75 4.83
CA GLY A 227 17.79 18.38 4.48
C GLY A 227 17.97 16.99 3.88
N GLY A 228 16.87 16.27 3.55
CA GLY A 228 16.95 14.92 2.98
C GLY A 228 17.65 14.86 1.64
N GLY A 229 17.39 15.83 0.75
CA GLY A 229 18.06 15.95 -0.55
C GLY A 229 19.57 16.21 -0.47
N ASP A 230 20.06 16.72 0.65
CA ASP A 230 21.50 16.92 0.90
C ASP A 230 22.17 15.69 1.53
N LYS A 231 21.38 14.73 2.05
CA LYS A 231 21.86 13.53 2.76
C LYS A 231 21.75 12.27 1.93
N PHE A 232 20.78 12.20 1.03
CA PHE A 232 20.43 10.99 0.29
C PHE A 232 20.20 11.27 -1.19
N GLU A 233 20.24 10.20 -1.98
CA GLU A 233 19.84 10.21 -3.38
C GLU A 233 19.21 8.86 -3.76
N ILE A 234 18.33 8.89 -4.77
CA ILE A 234 17.66 7.69 -5.28
C ILE A 234 18.47 7.13 -6.45
N VAL A 235 18.74 5.84 -6.39
CA VAL A 235 19.26 5.05 -7.50
C VAL A 235 18.14 4.17 -8.03
N VAL A 236 17.85 4.30 -9.32
CA VAL A 236 16.84 3.52 -10.01
C VAL A 236 17.51 2.27 -10.59
N PRO A 237 17.14 1.05 -10.16
CA PRO A 237 17.76 -0.17 -10.66
C PRO A 237 17.35 -0.47 -12.11
N SER A 238 18.12 -1.32 -12.80
CA SER A 238 17.83 -1.74 -14.18
C SER A 238 16.53 -2.56 -14.32
N LEU A 239 16.10 -3.19 -13.24
CA LEU A 239 14.89 -4.00 -13.14
C LEU A 239 14.27 -3.80 -11.76
N SER A 240 12.96 -3.70 -11.70
CA SER A 240 12.21 -3.73 -10.45
C SER A 240 10.90 -4.49 -10.59
N ILE A 241 10.00 -4.38 -9.62
CA ILE A 241 8.70 -5.04 -9.61
C ILE A 241 7.58 -4.01 -9.51
N LEU A 242 6.48 -4.25 -10.25
CA LEU A 242 5.25 -3.49 -10.09
C LEU A 242 4.60 -3.90 -8.78
N ALA A 243 4.70 -3.04 -7.76
CA ALA A 243 4.01 -3.24 -6.50
C ALA A 243 2.57 -2.74 -6.60
N GLU A 244 1.62 -3.62 -6.32
CA GLU A 244 0.18 -3.38 -6.46
C GLU A 244 -0.52 -3.56 -5.11
N PRO A 245 -0.48 -2.54 -4.23
CA PRO A 245 -1.10 -2.61 -2.91
C PRO A 245 -2.62 -2.53 -3.01
N PRO A 246 -3.34 -3.58 -2.58
CA PRO A 246 -4.77 -3.66 -2.71
C PRO A 246 -5.52 -3.14 -1.48
N VAL A 247 -6.82 -2.92 -1.65
CA VAL A 247 -7.73 -2.46 -0.61
C VAL A 247 -9.01 -3.31 -0.57
N ALA A 248 -9.57 -3.51 0.61
CA ALA A 248 -10.82 -4.25 0.77
C ALA A 248 -11.62 -3.78 1.99
N VAL A 249 -12.96 -3.83 1.89
CA VAL A 249 -13.86 -3.71 3.04
C VAL A 249 -13.81 -5.00 3.84
N VAL A 250 -13.73 -4.89 5.16
CA VAL A 250 -13.86 -6.02 6.08
C VAL A 250 -15.34 -6.16 6.46
N ASP A 251 -16.09 -6.82 5.59
CA ASP A 251 -17.57 -6.81 5.55
C ASP A 251 -18.22 -7.03 6.89
N LYS A 252 -17.89 -8.11 7.58
CA LYS A 252 -18.53 -8.45 8.86
C LYS A 252 -18.28 -7.42 9.96
N ASN A 253 -17.11 -6.77 9.92
CA ASN A 253 -16.80 -5.73 10.89
C ASN A 253 -17.53 -4.43 10.57
N ALA A 254 -17.51 -4.01 9.31
CA ALA A 254 -18.21 -2.82 8.82
C ALA A 254 -19.74 -2.97 9.03
N GLU A 255 -20.31 -4.14 8.75
CA GLU A 255 -21.73 -4.43 8.97
C GLU A 255 -22.13 -4.31 10.46
N LYS A 256 -21.36 -4.94 11.35
CA LYS A 256 -21.62 -4.87 12.81
C LYS A 256 -21.59 -3.47 13.37
N LYS A 257 -20.81 -2.56 12.76
CA LYS A 257 -20.68 -1.17 13.16
C LYS A 257 -21.65 -0.23 12.43
N GLY A 258 -22.40 -0.76 11.43
CA GLY A 258 -23.26 0.05 10.56
C GLY A 258 -22.49 0.92 9.57
N ASN A 259 -21.23 0.57 9.29
CA ASN A 259 -20.28 1.35 8.49
C ASN A 259 -20.16 0.88 7.02
N THR A 260 -20.93 -0.12 6.59
CA THR A 260 -20.76 -0.73 5.25
C THR A 260 -20.80 0.29 4.12
N ALA A 261 -21.73 1.24 4.15
CA ALA A 261 -21.87 2.24 3.09
C ALA A 261 -20.67 3.17 3.03
N ILE A 262 -20.30 3.77 4.17
CA ILE A 262 -19.16 4.71 4.24
C ILE A 262 -17.81 4.02 4.01
N ALA A 263 -17.61 2.78 4.48
CA ALA A 263 -16.42 2.00 4.22
C ALA A 263 -16.27 1.65 2.74
N THR A 264 -17.37 1.33 2.08
CA THR A 264 -17.38 1.08 0.64
C THR A 264 -17.05 2.34 -0.14
N GLU A 265 -17.67 3.48 0.20
CA GLU A 265 -17.40 4.75 -0.45
C GLU A 265 -15.97 5.24 -0.18
N TYR A 266 -15.44 5.01 1.02
CA TYR A 266 -14.04 5.31 1.36
C TYR A 266 -13.05 4.66 0.39
N LEU A 267 -13.26 3.39 0.04
CA LEU A 267 -12.39 2.71 -0.91
C LEU A 267 -12.67 3.10 -2.37
N LYS A 268 -13.93 3.33 -2.75
CA LYS A 268 -14.29 3.79 -4.10
C LYS A 268 -13.70 5.16 -4.41
N HIS A 269 -13.73 6.06 -3.44
CA HIS A 269 -13.23 7.42 -3.61
C HIS A 269 -11.71 7.51 -3.84
N LEU A 270 -10.94 6.46 -3.47
CA LEU A 270 -9.53 6.34 -3.84
C LEU A 270 -9.30 6.36 -5.36
N TYR A 271 -10.29 5.93 -6.15
CA TYR A 271 -10.25 5.94 -7.63
C TYR A 271 -10.77 7.25 -8.25
N SER A 272 -11.29 8.16 -7.45
CA SER A 272 -11.70 9.48 -7.92
C SER A 272 -10.49 10.32 -8.33
N PRO A 273 -10.66 11.34 -9.19
CA PRO A 273 -9.56 12.27 -9.50
C PRO A 273 -8.89 12.87 -8.27
N ALA A 274 -9.66 13.20 -7.22
CA ALA A 274 -9.14 13.72 -5.96
C ALA A 274 -8.29 12.68 -5.23
N GLY A 275 -8.79 11.46 -5.06
CA GLY A 275 -8.05 10.35 -4.45
C GLY A 275 -6.77 10.00 -5.20
N GLN A 276 -6.84 9.97 -6.54
CA GLN A 276 -5.69 9.71 -7.40
C GLN A 276 -4.63 10.80 -7.34
N LYS A 277 -5.06 12.07 -7.26
CA LYS A 277 -4.14 13.20 -7.09
C LYS A 277 -3.40 13.13 -5.74
N ILE A 278 -4.12 12.84 -4.66
CA ILE A 278 -3.52 12.65 -3.34
C ILE A 278 -2.52 11.49 -3.35
N ALA A 279 -2.83 10.38 -4.03
CA ALA A 279 -1.89 9.28 -4.20
C ALA A 279 -0.59 9.75 -4.88
N ALA A 280 -0.70 10.51 -5.98
CA ALA A 280 0.45 11.04 -6.72
C ALA A 280 1.25 12.08 -5.92
N GLU A 281 0.59 12.95 -5.16
CA GLU A 281 1.24 13.92 -4.26
C GLU A 281 2.03 13.24 -3.13
N ASN A 282 1.63 12.02 -2.77
CA ASN A 282 2.33 11.14 -1.83
C ASN A 282 3.22 10.10 -2.52
N PHE A 283 3.61 10.37 -3.77
CA PHE A 283 4.55 9.58 -4.56
C PHE A 283 4.14 8.14 -4.86
N TYR A 284 2.82 7.84 -4.80
CA TYR A 284 2.27 6.64 -5.41
C TYR A 284 1.93 6.90 -6.87
N ARG A 285 2.10 5.91 -7.71
CA ARG A 285 1.78 5.99 -9.14
C ARG A 285 0.28 5.84 -9.33
N PRO A 286 -0.42 6.89 -9.79
CA PRO A 286 -1.88 6.85 -9.96
C PRO A 286 -2.29 5.94 -11.12
N ARG A 287 -3.52 5.41 -11.06
CA ARG A 287 -4.15 4.63 -12.12
C ARG A 287 -4.92 5.50 -13.10
N ASP A 288 -5.35 6.69 -12.70
CA ASP A 288 -6.01 7.66 -13.56
C ASP A 288 -5.00 8.24 -14.57
N GLU A 289 -5.31 8.12 -15.88
CA GLU A 289 -4.39 8.51 -16.96
C GLU A 289 -4.12 10.03 -16.99
N LYS A 290 -5.12 10.85 -16.63
CA LYS A 290 -4.95 12.31 -16.60
C LYS A 290 -4.05 12.73 -15.46
N VAL A 291 -4.27 12.17 -14.28
CA VAL A 291 -3.42 12.41 -13.12
C VAL A 291 -2.03 11.85 -13.37
N ALA A 292 -1.90 10.66 -13.95
CA ALA A 292 -0.61 10.08 -14.33
C ALA A 292 0.17 10.97 -15.31
N ALA A 293 -0.51 11.61 -16.26
CA ALA A 293 0.11 12.56 -17.18
C ALA A 293 0.59 13.84 -16.47
N GLU A 294 -0.19 14.37 -15.52
CA GLU A 294 0.15 15.55 -14.72
C GLU A 294 1.43 15.31 -13.90
N PHE A 295 1.54 14.13 -13.28
CA PHE A 295 2.67 13.76 -12.41
C PHE A 295 3.77 12.95 -13.11
N GLY A 296 3.66 12.73 -14.41
CA GLY A 296 4.53 11.79 -15.16
C GLY A 296 6.03 12.10 -15.09
N LYS A 297 6.43 13.35 -14.88
CA LYS A 297 7.83 13.75 -14.72
C LYS A 297 8.42 13.35 -13.35
N GLN A 298 7.57 13.08 -12.37
CA GLN A 298 7.98 12.70 -11.01
C GLN A 298 8.50 11.26 -10.98
N PHE A 299 7.98 10.40 -11.83
CA PHE A 299 8.25 8.97 -11.78
C PHE A 299 9.22 8.52 -12.87
N PRO A 300 10.36 7.91 -12.51
CA PRO A 300 11.27 7.35 -13.50
C PRO A 300 10.62 6.20 -14.28
N LYS A 301 11.06 6.03 -15.52
CA LYS A 301 10.72 4.82 -16.29
C LYS A 301 11.58 3.66 -15.80
N LEU A 302 10.95 2.52 -15.55
CA LEU A 302 11.58 1.29 -15.09
C LEU A 302 11.14 0.12 -15.92
N ASP A 303 12.02 -0.89 -16.02
CA ASP A 303 11.65 -2.23 -16.47
C ASP A 303 11.06 -2.99 -15.27
N LEU A 304 9.78 -3.36 -15.33
CA LEU A 304 9.03 -3.92 -14.21
C LEU A 304 8.57 -5.34 -14.55
N VAL A 305 8.94 -6.29 -13.70
CA VAL A 305 8.25 -7.57 -13.61
C VAL A 305 6.95 -7.43 -12.84
N THR A 306 6.01 -8.34 -13.02
CA THR A 306 4.72 -8.35 -12.34
C THR A 306 4.52 -9.63 -11.54
N ILE A 307 3.74 -9.54 -10.46
CA ILE A 307 3.46 -10.70 -9.63
C ILE A 307 2.73 -11.80 -10.41
N ASP A 308 1.78 -11.43 -11.27
CA ASP A 308 0.96 -12.39 -11.99
C ASP A 308 1.73 -13.09 -13.13
N LYS A 309 2.43 -12.31 -13.96
CA LYS A 309 3.13 -12.83 -15.13
C LYS A 309 4.39 -13.59 -14.76
N ASP A 310 5.18 -13.04 -13.81
CA ASP A 310 6.54 -13.52 -13.57
C ASP A 310 6.63 -14.46 -12.36
N PHE A 311 5.62 -14.46 -11.47
CA PHE A 311 5.60 -15.26 -10.24
C PHE A 311 4.33 -16.14 -10.09
N GLY A 312 3.41 -16.11 -11.05
CA GLY A 312 2.16 -16.90 -11.01
C GLY A 312 1.14 -16.40 -10.00
N GLY A 313 1.20 -15.10 -9.62
CA GLY A 313 0.33 -14.47 -8.64
C GLY A 313 0.70 -14.79 -7.18
N TRP A 314 0.07 -14.08 -6.24
CA TRP A 314 0.33 -14.25 -4.81
C TRP A 314 -0.02 -15.65 -4.29
N LYS A 315 -1.01 -16.33 -4.87
CA LYS A 315 -1.36 -17.71 -4.51
C LYS A 315 -0.22 -18.69 -4.72
N THR A 316 0.65 -18.41 -5.70
CA THR A 316 1.87 -19.18 -6.00
C THR A 316 3.08 -18.64 -5.25
N ALA A 317 3.30 -17.33 -5.30
CA ALA A 317 4.48 -16.71 -4.73
C ALA A 317 4.53 -16.79 -3.19
N GLN A 318 3.39 -16.58 -2.51
CA GLN A 318 3.34 -16.60 -1.06
C GLN A 318 3.83 -17.93 -0.47
N PRO A 319 3.27 -19.10 -0.83
CA PRO A 319 3.73 -20.37 -0.29
C PRO A 319 5.16 -20.74 -0.74
N LYS A 320 5.55 -20.40 -1.97
CA LYS A 320 6.88 -20.69 -2.47
C LYS A 320 7.97 -19.94 -1.72
N PHE A 321 7.77 -18.65 -1.48
CA PHE A 321 8.83 -17.78 -0.98
C PHE A 321 8.74 -17.49 0.51
N PHE A 322 7.55 -17.31 1.09
CA PHE A 322 7.37 -16.63 2.37
C PHE A 322 6.66 -17.43 3.46
N ASN A 323 5.91 -18.49 3.12
CA ASN A 323 5.35 -19.38 4.13
C ASN A 323 6.47 -20.14 4.86
N ASP A 324 6.12 -20.75 5.98
CA ASP A 324 7.07 -21.53 6.76
C ASP A 324 7.70 -22.65 5.92
N GLY A 325 9.03 -22.70 5.94
CA GLY A 325 9.83 -23.58 5.08
C GLY A 325 10.01 -23.10 3.63
N GLY A 326 9.46 -21.95 3.26
CA GLY A 326 9.64 -21.34 1.94
C GLY A 326 11.08 -20.88 1.68
N VAL A 327 11.32 -20.36 0.49
CA VAL A 327 12.67 -19.99 0.05
C VAL A 327 13.34 -18.99 0.99
N PHE A 328 12.59 -18.02 1.55
CA PHE A 328 13.17 -17.06 2.49
C PHE A 328 13.71 -17.76 3.75
N ASP A 329 12.96 -18.69 4.35
CA ASP A 329 13.42 -19.43 5.52
C ASP A 329 14.68 -20.26 5.22
N GLN A 330 14.73 -20.90 4.05
CA GLN A 330 15.90 -21.67 3.62
C GLN A 330 17.14 -20.80 3.45
N ILE A 331 16.98 -19.60 2.90
CA ILE A 331 18.07 -18.64 2.71
C ILE A 331 18.56 -18.10 4.07
N TYR A 332 17.64 -17.75 4.97
CA TYR A 332 17.96 -17.13 6.24
C TYR A 332 18.53 -18.12 7.26
N GLN A 333 18.08 -19.36 7.28
CA GLN A 333 18.64 -20.42 8.13
C GLN A 333 20.05 -20.85 7.71
N ALA A 334 20.43 -20.63 6.47
CA ALA A 334 21.76 -20.96 5.96
C ALA A 334 22.82 -19.89 6.24
N GLN A 335 22.48 -18.86 7.00
CA GLN A 335 23.39 -17.82 7.49
C GLN A 335 23.90 -18.17 8.88
#